data_0ca0ef16f4287365c0edd7c6c55125d9
#
_entry.id   0ca0ef16f4287365c0edd7c6c55125d9
#
_cell.length_a   1.000
_cell.length_b   1.000
_cell.length_c   1.000
_cell.angle_alpha   90.00
_cell.angle_beta   90.00
_cell.angle_gamma   90.00
#
_symmetry.space_group_name_H-M   'P 1'
#
loop_
_entity.id
_entity.type
_entity.pdbx_description
1 polymer ?
#
loop_
_entity_poly.entity_id
_entity_poly.type
_entity_poly.pdbx_seq_one_letter_code
_entity_poly.pdbx_strand_id
1 'polypeptide(L)'
;MTHPKSARSTSALRKLALATCLLGASLTAHGADLADIKAKGVMTVATEDDYAPFNYIVDGKPEGFHKELLEDLTAYAKAQGFDVKQEILPWTGLLASVAAGKYDMAFTGALVTDDRLRVFNFAPPFASAQHFFAKRKGDDRITDLASLCGKTVGLQAGSALLARLPELKKMLAEHNCDVGQVMEYQSYPEAYADLANGRLDYVINALISINDLVKTRGDTFEKGFAVSGDGFAGWPIPKKSPELLEFLSGFMKEVRDSGRLAALQEKWFGEAFPSLPVEPITSVEQFHSLAGM
;
A
#
# COMPACT_ATOMS: atom_id res chain seq x y z
N MET A 1 39.72 -22.54 84.04
CA MET A 1 38.69 -22.72 85.08
C MET A 1 37.36 -22.19 84.49
N THR A 2 36.41 -23.09 84.42
CA THR A 2 34.94 -22.94 84.51
C THR A 2 34.22 -22.25 83.38
N HIS A 3 33.54 -23.09 82.62
CA HIS A 3 32.22 -22.84 81.97
C HIS A 3 31.12 -22.50 82.99
N PRO A 4 30.02 -21.86 82.66
CA PRO A 4 28.92 -22.61 81.97
C PRO A 4 28.09 -21.78 81.03
N LYS A 5 27.54 -22.45 80.01
CA LYS A 5 26.17 -22.90 79.71
C LYS A 5 25.07 -21.85 79.54
N SER A 6 24.48 -21.89 78.36
CA SER A 6 23.06 -22.07 78.08
C SER A 6 22.21 -20.80 77.87
N ALA A 7 21.60 -20.61 76.70
CA ALA A 7 20.21 -21.00 76.52
C ALA A 7 19.75 -20.71 75.04
N ARG A 8 19.03 -21.68 74.50
CA ARG A 8 18.31 -21.60 73.24
C ARG A 8 17.13 -20.62 73.34
N SER A 9 16.93 -19.79 72.29
CA SER A 9 15.60 -19.28 72.01
C SER A 9 15.34 -19.35 70.50
N THR A 10 14.44 -20.21 70.18
CA THR A 10 13.85 -20.41 68.83
C THR A 10 12.80 -19.34 68.60
N SER A 11 12.96 -18.49 67.61
CA SER A 11 11.85 -17.74 67.09
C SER A 11 11.80 -17.93 65.54
N ALA A 12 10.86 -18.78 65.15
CA ALA A 12 10.50 -19.00 63.77
C ALA A 12 9.80 -17.77 63.23
N LEU A 13 10.51 -16.96 62.44
CA LEU A 13 9.86 -15.97 61.59
C LEU A 13 9.42 -16.63 60.28
N ARG A 14 8.11 -16.84 60.16
CA ARG A 14 7.42 -17.20 58.96
C ARG A 14 7.64 -16.06 57.92
N LYS A 15 8.50 -16.29 56.94
CA LYS A 15 8.56 -15.47 55.74
C LYS A 15 7.42 -15.89 54.85
N LEU A 16 6.35 -15.08 54.86
CA LEU A 16 5.26 -15.15 53.89
C LEU A 16 5.77 -14.56 52.56
N ALA A 17 6.20 -15.43 51.66
CA ALA A 17 6.55 -15.07 50.31
C ALA A 17 5.24 -14.79 49.52
N LEU A 18 4.93 -13.53 49.34
CA LEU A 18 3.87 -13.09 48.44
C LEU A 18 4.40 -13.26 47.00
N ALA A 19 4.09 -14.39 46.38
CA ALA A 19 4.31 -14.60 44.94
C ALA A 19 3.25 -13.82 44.19
N THR A 20 3.57 -12.58 43.79
CA THR A 20 2.78 -11.79 42.87
C THR A 20 3.00 -12.38 41.47
N CYS A 21 2.08 -13.26 41.04
CA CYS A 21 1.99 -13.67 39.65
C CYS A 21 1.58 -12.45 38.80
N LEU A 22 2.56 -11.74 38.24
CA LEU A 22 2.33 -10.87 37.11
C LEU A 22 1.96 -11.77 35.91
N LEU A 23 0.66 -11.99 35.72
CA LEU A 23 0.16 -12.40 34.42
C LEU A 23 0.44 -11.26 33.46
N GLY A 24 1.59 -11.32 32.79
CA GLY A 24 1.86 -10.55 31.61
C GLY A 24 0.85 -10.96 30.55
N ALA A 25 -0.26 -10.24 30.42
CA ALA A 25 -1.09 -10.30 29.25
C ALA A 25 -0.19 -9.85 28.07
N SER A 26 0.36 -10.82 27.35
CA SER A 26 0.95 -10.57 26.03
C SER A 26 -0.19 -10.03 25.17
N LEU A 27 -0.30 -8.70 25.09
CA LEU A 27 -1.09 -8.03 24.07
C LEU A 27 -0.44 -8.42 22.73
N THR A 28 -0.86 -9.55 22.19
CA THR A 28 -0.61 -9.82 20.77
C THR A 28 -1.24 -8.67 20.03
N ALA A 29 -0.41 -7.86 19.37
CA ALA A 29 -0.89 -6.80 18.48
C ALA A 29 -1.64 -7.47 17.33
N HIS A 30 -2.93 -7.69 17.55
CA HIS A 30 -3.86 -8.14 16.54
C HIS A 30 -4.35 -6.86 15.87
N GLY A 31 -4.28 -6.77 14.53
CA GLY A 31 -5.00 -5.71 13.80
C GLY A 31 -6.45 -5.80 14.25
N ALA A 32 -7.04 -4.65 14.54
CA ALA A 32 -8.39 -4.56 15.03
C ALA A 32 -9.36 -5.02 13.92
N ASP A 33 -10.38 -5.78 14.27
CA ASP A 33 -11.52 -5.98 13.38
C ASP A 33 -12.59 -4.91 13.67
N LEU A 34 -13.65 -4.86 12.91
CA LEU A 34 -14.67 -3.80 12.99
C LEU A 34 -15.26 -3.64 14.40
N ALA A 35 -15.45 -4.74 15.12
CA ALA A 35 -15.93 -4.71 16.51
C ALA A 35 -14.98 -3.95 17.43
N ASP A 36 -13.66 -4.15 17.31
CA ASP A 36 -12.64 -3.44 18.09
C ASP A 36 -12.57 -1.95 17.70
N ILE A 37 -12.71 -1.64 16.40
CA ILE A 37 -12.75 -0.27 15.87
C ILE A 37 -13.95 0.48 16.44
N LYS A 38 -15.15 -0.13 16.44
CA LYS A 38 -16.35 0.45 17.04
C LYS A 38 -16.21 0.67 18.54
N ALA A 39 -15.60 -0.27 19.25
CA ALA A 39 -15.34 -0.12 20.69
C ALA A 39 -14.36 1.03 21.01
N LYS A 40 -13.35 1.27 20.15
CA LYS A 40 -12.44 2.40 20.24
C LYS A 40 -13.06 3.73 19.78
N GLY A 41 -14.13 3.68 18.96
CA GLY A 41 -14.76 4.83 18.34
C GLY A 41 -13.96 5.46 17.19
N VAL A 42 -12.88 4.82 16.71
CA VAL A 42 -12.03 5.35 15.63
C VAL A 42 -11.35 4.26 14.85
N MET A 43 -11.38 4.37 13.51
CA MET A 43 -10.58 3.61 12.55
C MET A 43 -9.34 4.43 12.16
N THR A 44 -8.15 3.84 12.22
CA THR A 44 -6.89 4.49 11.83
C THR A 44 -6.45 3.99 10.45
N VAL A 45 -6.33 4.90 9.49
CA VAL A 45 -5.90 4.56 8.13
C VAL A 45 -4.52 5.15 7.83
N ALA A 46 -3.63 4.34 7.24
CA ALA A 46 -2.32 4.77 6.77
C ALA A 46 -2.41 5.21 5.31
N THR A 47 -1.95 6.41 5.00
CA THR A 47 -1.89 6.96 3.64
C THR A 47 -0.47 7.34 3.27
N GLU A 48 -0.13 7.23 1.99
CA GLU A 48 1.18 7.62 1.45
C GLU A 48 1.25 9.14 1.23
N ASP A 49 2.44 9.71 1.30
CA ASP A 49 2.68 11.16 1.25
C ASP A 49 3.06 11.71 -0.14
N ASP A 50 3.49 10.87 -1.09
CA ASP A 50 4.00 11.34 -2.39
C ASP A 50 3.69 10.45 -3.60
N TYR A 51 2.49 9.86 -3.64
CA TYR A 51 2.03 9.02 -4.76
C TYR A 51 0.89 9.68 -5.56
N ALA A 52 1.22 10.69 -6.35
CA ALA A 52 0.25 11.35 -7.24
C ALA A 52 -0.23 10.40 -8.37
N PRO A 53 -1.51 10.51 -8.80
CA PRO A 53 -2.56 11.38 -8.28
C PRO A 53 -3.39 10.77 -7.12
N PHE A 54 -2.94 9.66 -6.52
CA PHE A 54 -3.68 8.95 -5.47
C PHE A 54 -3.62 9.67 -4.11
N ASN A 55 -2.42 9.87 -3.60
CA ASN A 55 -2.14 10.53 -2.31
C ASN A 55 -0.85 11.34 -2.46
N TYR A 56 -0.86 12.62 -2.16
CA TYR A 56 0.33 13.46 -2.15
C TYR A 56 0.10 14.72 -1.32
N ILE A 57 1.15 15.47 -1.05
CA ILE A 57 1.10 16.68 -0.22
C ILE A 57 1.37 17.91 -1.10
N VAL A 58 0.49 18.92 -1.01
CA VAL A 58 0.67 20.24 -1.62
C VAL A 58 0.56 21.29 -0.52
N ASP A 59 1.58 22.10 -0.36
CA ASP A 59 1.63 23.16 0.66
C ASP A 59 1.30 22.66 2.08
N GLY A 60 1.80 21.46 2.42
CA GLY A 60 1.58 20.80 3.70
C GLY A 60 0.18 20.20 3.90
N LYS A 61 -0.63 20.15 2.86
CA LYS A 61 -2.00 19.59 2.91
C LYS A 61 -2.11 18.34 2.03
N PRO A 62 -2.87 17.32 2.49
CA PRO A 62 -3.15 16.15 1.67
C PRO A 62 -4.03 16.52 0.47
N GLU A 63 -3.66 15.99 -0.69
CA GLU A 63 -4.38 16.11 -1.95
C GLU A 63 -4.45 14.75 -2.66
N GLY A 64 -5.28 14.65 -3.71
CA GLY A 64 -5.41 13.48 -4.56
C GLY A 64 -6.74 12.76 -4.43
N PHE A 65 -6.87 11.68 -5.19
CA PHE A 65 -8.07 10.84 -5.25
C PHE A 65 -8.54 10.37 -3.87
N HIS A 66 -7.62 9.88 -3.04
CA HIS A 66 -7.97 9.35 -1.72
C HIS A 66 -8.32 10.44 -0.70
N LYS A 67 -7.88 11.69 -0.89
CA LYS A 67 -8.30 12.78 0.01
C LYS A 67 -9.82 12.98 -0.02
N GLU A 68 -10.41 13.02 -1.21
CA GLU A 68 -11.87 13.17 -1.35
C GLU A 68 -12.61 11.90 -0.92
N LEU A 69 -12.08 10.73 -1.30
CA LEU A 69 -12.70 9.46 -0.92
C LEU A 69 -12.61 9.19 0.58
N LEU A 70 -11.62 9.77 1.28
CA LEU A 70 -11.50 9.70 2.74
C LEU A 70 -12.59 10.54 3.44
N GLU A 71 -12.99 11.66 2.85
CA GLU A 71 -14.11 12.45 3.35
C GLU A 71 -15.41 11.64 3.26
N ASP A 72 -15.63 10.96 2.13
CA ASP A 72 -16.78 10.09 1.92
C ASP A 72 -16.76 8.89 2.91
N LEU A 73 -15.59 8.24 3.08
CA LEU A 73 -15.42 7.14 4.05
C LEU A 73 -15.65 7.60 5.50
N THR A 74 -15.20 8.81 5.84
CA THR A 74 -15.40 9.37 7.18
C THR A 74 -16.89 9.60 7.46
N ALA A 75 -17.63 10.11 6.47
CA ALA A 75 -19.07 10.27 6.60
C ALA A 75 -19.80 8.92 6.76
N TYR A 76 -19.41 7.92 5.97
CA TYR A 76 -19.95 6.57 6.03
C TYR A 76 -19.66 5.88 7.39
N ALA A 77 -18.46 6.02 7.93
CA ALA A 77 -18.08 5.50 9.23
C ALA A 77 -18.83 6.17 10.39
N LYS A 78 -19.00 7.50 10.33
CA LYS A 78 -19.77 8.26 11.33
C LYS A 78 -21.22 7.83 11.41
N ALA A 79 -21.85 7.50 10.28
CA ALA A 79 -23.19 6.95 10.26
C ALA A 79 -23.29 5.58 10.97
N GLN A 80 -22.17 4.88 11.14
CA GLN A 80 -22.08 3.60 11.86
C GLN A 80 -21.47 3.70 13.26
N GLY A 81 -21.27 4.93 13.77
CA GLY A 81 -20.92 5.21 15.17
C GLY A 81 -19.44 5.30 15.48
N PHE A 82 -18.55 5.47 14.49
CA PHE A 82 -17.10 5.69 14.73
C PHE A 82 -16.51 6.70 13.73
N ASP A 83 -15.36 7.26 14.07
CA ASP A 83 -14.64 8.23 13.24
C ASP A 83 -13.50 7.57 12.44
N VAL A 84 -12.90 8.30 11.49
CA VAL A 84 -11.70 7.87 10.73
C VAL A 84 -10.56 8.85 11.02
N LYS A 85 -9.40 8.31 11.39
CA LYS A 85 -8.17 9.08 11.59
C LYS A 85 -7.16 8.70 10.53
N GLN A 86 -6.70 9.70 9.77
CA GLN A 86 -5.62 9.54 8.79
C GLN A 86 -4.26 9.72 9.46
N GLU A 87 -3.32 8.83 9.12
CA GLU A 87 -1.89 8.99 9.40
C GLU A 87 -1.13 8.94 8.07
N ILE A 88 -0.34 9.98 7.80
CA ILE A 88 0.40 10.12 6.55
C ILE A 88 1.83 9.66 6.77
N LEU A 89 2.32 8.77 5.91
CA LEU A 89 3.60 8.08 6.05
C LEU A 89 4.30 7.98 4.69
N PRO A 90 5.65 7.91 4.67
CA PRO A 90 6.36 7.43 3.49
C PRO A 90 5.93 6.01 3.15
N TRP A 91 5.93 5.68 1.85
CA TRP A 91 5.60 4.32 1.39
C TRP A 91 6.42 3.24 2.09
N THR A 92 7.72 3.47 2.23
CA THR A 92 8.63 2.53 2.89
C THR A 92 8.19 2.24 4.31
N GLY A 93 7.81 0.98 4.55
CA GLY A 93 7.33 0.52 5.86
C GLY A 93 5.83 0.72 6.12
N LEU A 94 5.07 1.40 5.24
CA LEU A 94 3.64 1.62 5.42
C LEU A 94 2.88 0.28 5.53
N LEU A 95 3.02 -0.60 4.55
CA LEU A 95 2.35 -1.91 4.56
C LEU A 95 2.80 -2.80 5.72
N ALA A 96 4.08 -2.77 6.08
CA ALA A 96 4.59 -3.50 7.24
C ALA A 96 3.95 -3.00 8.55
N SER A 97 3.73 -1.69 8.68
CA SER A 97 3.05 -1.09 9.84
C SER A 97 1.57 -1.52 9.94
N VAL A 98 0.87 -1.65 8.80
CA VAL A 98 -0.50 -2.19 8.76
C VAL A 98 -0.50 -3.69 9.10
N ALA A 99 0.42 -4.48 8.54
CA ALA A 99 0.55 -5.91 8.87
C ALA A 99 0.82 -6.16 10.36
N ALA A 100 1.61 -5.27 10.99
CA ALA A 100 1.89 -5.29 12.42
C ALA A 100 0.72 -4.82 13.30
N GLY A 101 -0.38 -4.32 12.70
CA GLY A 101 -1.57 -3.85 13.42
C GLY A 101 -1.42 -2.46 14.04
N LYS A 102 -0.44 -1.67 13.58
CA LYS A 102 -0.32 -0.26 14.01
C LYS A 102 -1.42 0.59 13.43
N TYR A 103 -1.89 0.26 12.22
CA TYR A 103 -3.01 0.86 11.53
C TYR A 103 -4.00 -0.24 11.12
N ASP A 104 -5.26 0.12 11.02
CA ASP A 104 -6.33 -0.83 10.71
C ASP A 104 -6.32 -1.23 9.23
N MET A 105 -5.91 -0.31 8.34
CA MET A 105 -5.76 -0.55 6.91
C MET A 105 -4.80 0.44 6.24
N ALA A 106 -4.36 0.14 5.02
CA ALA A 106 -3.74 1.12 4.14
C ALA A 106 -4.81 1.72 3.20
N PHE A 107 -4.89 3.05 3.17
CA PHE A 107 -5.81 3.81 2.33
C PHE A 107 -5.02 4.61 1.29
N THR A 108 -4.46 3.89 0.32
CA THR A 108 -3.55 4.40 -0.71
C THR A 108 -3.68 3.60 -2.01
N GLY A 109 -3.00 4.01 -3.07
CA GLY A 109 -2.96 3.35 -4.38
C GLY A 109 -2.21 2.01 -4.39
N ALA A 110 -2.42 1.15 -3.39
CA ALA A 110 -1.71 -0.12 -3.30
C ALA A 110 -2.17 -1.12 -4.36
N LEU A 111 -1.21 -1.63 -5.16
CA LEU A 111 -1.49 -2.63 -6.18
C LEU A 111 -1.58 -4.02 -5.57
N VAL A 112 -2.50 -4.84 -6.10
CA VAL A 112 -2.61 -6.25 -5.75
C VAL A 112 -1.40 -7.02 -6.30
N THR A 113 -0.78 -7.86 -5.46
CA THR A 113 0.28 -8.80 -5.84
C THR A 113 0.15 -10.11 -5.05
N ASP A 114 0.75 -11.19 -5.55
CA ASP A 114 0.74 -12.50 -4.89
C ASP A 114 1.28 -12.41 -3.45
N ASP A 115 2.43 -11.75 -3.26
CA ASP A 115 3.04 -11.61 -1.94
C ASP A 115 2.15 -10.82 -0.97
N ARG A 116 1.52 -9.75 -1.44
CA ARG A 116 0.59 -8.97 -0.62
C ARG A 116 -0.65 -9.77 -0.26
N LEU A 117 -1.17 -10.59 -1.17
CA LEU A 117 -2.31 -11.47 -0.93
C LEU A 117 -2.03 -12.59 0.09
N ARG A 118 -0.77 -12.87 0.43
CA ARG A 118 -0.43 -13.79 1.53
C ARG A 118 -0.69 -13.17 2.91
N VAL A 119 -0.62 -11.83 3.00
CA VAL A 119 -0.71 -11.06 4.26
C VAL A 119 -2.01 -10.30 4.39
N PHE A 120 -2.53 -9.80 3.26
CA PHE A 120 -3.70 -8.93 3.19
C PHE A 120 -4.81 -9.54 2.34
N ASN A 121 -6.03 -9.14 2.61
CA ASN A 121 -7.11 -9.09 1.64
C ASN A 121 -7.15 -7.68 1.04
N PHE A 122 -7.72 -7.54 -0.15
CA PHE A 122 -7.94 -6.23 -0.76
C PHE A 122 -9.45 -5.96 -0.86
N ALA A 123 -9.88 -4.78 -0.44
CA ALA A 123 -11.22 -4.28 -0.72
C ALA A 123 -11.46 -4.27 -2.24
N PRO A 124 -12.74 -4.21 -2.70
CA PRO A 124 -13.02 -4.15 -4.13
C PRO A 124 -12.17 -3.09 -4.83
N PRO A 125 -11.52 -3.41 -5.96
CA PRO A 125 -10.59 -2.49 -6.64
C PRO A 125 -11.25 -1.18 -7.04
N PHE A 126 -10.53 -0.08 -6.93
CA PHE A 126 -10.97 1.25 -7.36
C PHE A 126 -10.28 1.77 -8.62
N ALA A 127 -9.25 1.07 -9.14
CA ALA A 127 -8.57 1.43 -10.37
C ALA A 127 -7.89 0.24 -11.03
N SER A 128 -7.68 0.34 -12.34
CA SER A 128 -6.75 -0.52 -13.08
C SER A 128 -5.30 -0.16 -12.72
N ALA A 129 -4.40 -1.13 -12.81
CA ALA A 129 -3.01 -0.99 -12.38
C ALA A 129 -2.02 -1.65 -13.35
N GLN A 130 -2.23 -1.48 -14.66
CA GLN A 130 -1.24 -1.87 -15.65
C GLN A 130 0.00 -0.98 -15.55
N HIS A 131 1.19 -1.55 -15.69
CA HIS A 131 2.45 -0.83 -15.60
C HIS A 131 2.86 -0.25 -16.95
N PHE A 132 3.24 1.02 -16.92
CA PHE A 132 3.86 1.75 -18.01
C PHE A 132 5.19 2.33 -17.52
N PHE A 133 5.89 3.04 -18.39
CA PHE A 133 7.08 3.78 -17.96
C PHE A 133 7.04 5.22 -18.49
N ALA A 134 7.75 6.09 -17.78
CA ALA A 134 8.13 7.40 -18.25
C ALA A 134 9.57 7.36 -18.75
N LYS A 135 9.84 8.06 -19.85
CA LYS A 135 11.17 8.40 -20.35
C LYS A 135 11.32 9.91 -20.52
N ARG A 136 12.52 10.42 -20.74
CA ARG A 136 12.70 11.82 -21.10
C ARG A 136 12.02 12.12 -22.42
N LYS A 137 11.45 13.32 -22.53
CA LYS A 137 10.85 13.79 -23.78
C LYS A 137 11.89 13.84 -24.89
N GLY A 138 11.56 13.28 -26.06
CA GLY A 138 12.45 13.23 -27.22
C GLY A 138 13.63 12.27 -27.08
N ASP A 139 13.57 11.33 -26.15
CA ASP A 139 14.57 10.25 -26.07
C ASP A 139 14.27 9.15 -27.07
N ASP A 140 14.82 9.29 -28.29
CA ASP A 140 14.60 8.37 -29.40
C ASP A 140 15.33 7.02 -29.24
N ARG A 141 16.07 6.82 -28.15
CA ARG A 141 16.73 5.53 -27.85
C ARG A 141 15.78 4.46 -27.34
N ILE A 142 14.55 4.84 -26.97
CA ILE A 142 13.50 3.94 -26.47
C ILE A 142 12.26 4.10 -27.36
N THR A 143 12.06 3.17 -28.29
CA THR A 143 11.00 3.20 -29.28
C THR A 143 10.09 1.96 -29.24
N ASP A 144 10.64 0.85 -28.78
CA ASP A 144 9.97 -0.46 -28.71
C ASP A 144 10.50 -1.29 -27.52
N LEU A 145 9.96 -2.48 -27.31
CA LEU A 145 10.31 -3.35 -26.21
C LEU A 145 11.80 -3.75 -26.25
N ALA A 146 12.34 -4.08 -27.41
CA ALA A 146 13.74 -4.49 -27.56
C ALA A 146 14.71 -3.34 -27.18
N SER A 147 14.30 -2.10 -27.37
CA SER A 147 15.12 -0.94 -27.02
C SER A 147 15.25 -0.70 -25.51
N LEU A 148 14.46 -1.39 -24.67
CA LEU A 148 14.65 -1.40 -23.22
C LEU A 148 15.80 -2.33 -22.76
N CYS A 149 16.34 -3.17 -23.64
CA CYS A 149 17.44 -4.08 -23.36
C CYS A 149 18.64 -3.32 -22.79
N GLY A 150 19.13 -3.76 -21.63
CA GLY A 150 20.30 -3.17 -20.96
C GLY A 150 20.11 -1.74 -20.46
N LYS A 151 18.92 -1.15 -20.53
CA LYS A 151 18.62 0.20 -20.05
C LYS A 151 18.46 0.22 -18.54
N THR A 152 18.90 1.32 -17.92
CA THR A 152 18.79 1.53 -16.47
C THR A 152 17.37 1.96 -16.11
N VAL A 153 16.73 1.21 -15.21
CA VAL A 153 15.37 1.45 -14.75
C VAL A 153 15.33 1.94 -13.31
N GLY A 154 14.47 2.94 -13.05
CA GLY A 154 14.12 3.40 -11.70
C GLY A 154 12.79 2.83 -11.22
N LEU A 155 12.75 2.40 -9.96
CA LEU A 155 11.56 1.84 -9.29
C LEU A 155 11.53 2.26 -7.82
N GLN A 156 10.35 2.38 -7.25
CA GLN A 156 10.23 2.62 -5.81
C GLN A 156 10.46 1.32 -5.03
N ALA A 157 11.27 1.39 -3.98
CA ALA A 157 11.56 0.25 -3.10
C ALA A 157 10.28 -0.29 -2.45
N GLY A 158 10.12 -1.62 -2.42
CA GLY A 158 8.94 -2.29 -1.86
C GLY A 158 7.64 -2.07 -2.65
N SER A 159 7.71 -1.46 -3.84
CA SER A 159 6.52 -1.28 -4.69
C SER A 159 6.10 -2.59 -5.36
N ALA A 160 4.82 -2.67 -5.75
CA ALA A 160 4.32 -3.76 -6.57
C ALA A 160 4.98 -3.77 -7.96
N LEU A 161 5.40 -2.60 -8.44
CA LEU A 161 6.05 -2.47 -9.73
C LEU A 161 7.42 -3.15 -9.74
N LEU A 162 8.16 -3.03 -8.62
CA LEU A 162 9.40 -3.78 -8.42
C LEU A 162 9.12 -5.30 -8.31
N ALA A 163 8.08 -5.69 -7.55
CA ALA A 163 7.70 -7.10 -7.39
C ALA A 163 7.28 -7.77 -8.73
N ARG A 164 6.68 -7.00 -9.66
CA ARG A 164 6.24 -7.46 -10.98
C ARG A 164 7.27 -7.22 -12.10
N LEU A 165 8.46 -6.72 -11.79
CA LEU A 165 9.55 -6.56 -12.76
C LEU A 165 9.90 -7.86 -13.52
N PRO A 166 9.75 -9.08 -12.95
CA PRO A 166 9.91 -10.33 -13.70
C PRO A 166 9.01 -10.44 -14.93
N GLU A 167 7.86 -9.76 -15.00
CA GLU A 167 7.00 -9.74 -16.19
C GLU A 167 7.71 -9.04 -17.36
N LEU A 168 8.29 -7.85 -17.12
CA LEU A 168 9.09 -7.16 -18.13
C LEU A 168 10.31 -7.99 -18.54
N LYS A 169 11.00 -8.61 -17.57
CA LYS A 169 12.14 -9.49 -17.87
C LYS A 169 11.76 -10.66 -18.79
N LYS A 170 10.59 -11.28 -18.56
CA LYS A 170 10.04 -12.32 -19.43
C LYS A 170 9.79 -11.79 -20.85
N MET A 171 9.20 -10.60 -20.98
CA MET A 171 8.97 -9.96 -22.28
C MET A 171 10.30 -9.67 -23.00
N LEU A 172 11.31 -9.19 -22.30
CA LEU A 172 12.65 -8.91 -22.86
C LEU A 172 13.40 -10.18 -23.26
N ALA A 173 13.20 -11.28 -22.52
CA ALA A 173 13.83 -12.58 -22.86
C ALA A 173 13.42 -13.09 -24.25
N GLU A 174 12.22 -12.70 -24.76
CA GLU A 174 11.82 -12.99 -26.14
C GLU A 174 12.70 -12.26 -27.17
N HIS A 175 13.37 -11.20 -26.78
CA HIS A 175 14.38 -10.47 -27.57
C HIS A 175 15.82 -10.85 -27.21
N ASN A 176 16.03 -11.96 -26.46
CA ASN A 176 17.32 -12.45 -25.99
C ASN A 176 18.11 -11.44 -25.12
N CYS A 177 17.42 -10.66 -24.30
CA CYS A 177 18.03 -9.68 -23.42
C CYS A 177 17.30 -9.57 -22.07
N ASP A 178 17.81 -8.72 -21.17
CA ASP A 178 17.23 -8.42 -19.87
C ASP A 178 17.28 -6.90 -19.63
N VAL A 179 16.62 -6.43 -18.58
CA VAL A 179 16.78 -5.07 -18.05
C VAL A 179 18.24 -4.82 -17.70
N GLY A 180 18.67 -3.57 -17.74
CA GLY A 180 19.98 -3.17 -17.25
C GLY A 180 20.01 -3.05 -15.72
N GLN A 181 20.66 -2.00 -15.23
CA GLN A 181 20.70 -1.74 -13.80
C GLN A 181 19.32 -1.35 -13.28
N VAL A 182 18.90 -1.94 -12.16
CA VAL A 182 17.70 -1.57 -11.42
C VAL A 182 18.12 -0.66 -10.27
N MET A 183 17.58 0.58 -10.25
CA MET A 183 17.83 1.56 -9.20
C MET A 183 16.56 1.69 -8.36
N GLU A 184 16.69 1.46 -7.04
CA GLU A 184 15.58 1.56 -6.09
C GLU A 184 15.63 2.90 -5.36
N TYR A 185 14.48 3.58 -5.30
CA TYR A 185 14.29 4.89 -4.69
C TYR A 185 13.31 4.81 -3.53
N GLN A 186 13.42 5.72 -2.56
CA GLN A 186 12.45 5.81 -1.47
C GLN A 186 11.12 6.38 -1.98
N SER A 187 11.18 7.28 -2.96
CA SER A 187 10.01 7.95 -3.52
C SER A 187 10.08 8.09 -5.06
N TYR A 188 8.93 8.24 -5.70
CA TYR A 188 8.88 8.50 -7.15
C TYR A 188 9.41 9.89 -7.55
N PRO A 189 9.19 10.99 -6.80
CA PRO A 189 9.83 12.27 -7.11
C PRO A 189 11.34 12.18 -7.24
N GLU A 190 12.04 11.40 -6.39
CA GLU A 190 13.49 11.17 -6.50
C GLU A 190 13.86 10.42 -7.79
N ALA A 191 13.12 9.36 -8.12
CA ALA A 191 13.33 8.60 -9.36
C ALA A 191 13.11 9.48 -10.60
N TYR A 192 12.07 10.32 -10.61
CA TYR A 192 11.80 11.24 -11.72
C TYR A 192 12.86 12.36 -11.82
N ALA A 193 13.41 12.83 -10.71
CA ALA A 193 14.54 13.77 -10.73
C ALA A 193 15.77 13.14 -11.40
N ASP A 194 16.10 11.90 -11.06
CA ASP A 194 17.21 11.18 -11.66
C ASP A 194 16.96 10.80 -13.13
N LEU A 195 15.72 10.51 -13.51
CA LEU A 195 15.33 10.37 -14.91
C LEU A 195 15.57 11.66 -15.70
N ALA A 196 15.11 12.79 -15.17
CA ALA A 196 15.30 14.10 -15.82
C ALA A 196 16.78 14.45 -15.99
N ASN A 197 17.62 14.10 -15.00
CA ASN A 197 19.06 14.33 -15.01
C ASN A 197 19.86 13.31 -15.85
N GLY A 198 19.20 12.32 -16.48
CA GLY A 198 19.84 11.32 -17.33
C GLY A 198 20.58 10.19 -16.60
N ARG A 199 20.38 10.05 -15.27
CA ARG A 199 20.94 8.92 -14.50
C ARG A 199 20.15 7.64 -14.70
N LEU A 200 18.88 7.76 -15.11
CA LEU A 200 18.01 6.67 -15.51
C LEU A 200 17.64 6.82 -16.99
N ASP A 201 17.36 5.70 -17.63
CA ASP A 201 16.80 5.69 -18.98
C ASP A 201 15.27 5.74 -18.93
N TYR A 202 14.66 5.06 -17.96
CA TYR A 202 13.21 5.08 -17.75
C TYR A 202 12.84 4.78 -16.28
N VAL A 203 11.60 5.17 -15.91
CA VAL A 203 11.01 4.88 -14.59
C VAL A 203 9.67 4.19 -14.81
N ILE A 204 9.45 3.01 -14.20
CA ILE A 204 8.19 2.29 -14.26
C ILE A 204 7.25 2.78 -13.16
N ASN A 205 5.99 3.06 -13.55
CA ASN A 205 4.91 3.32 -12.60
C ASN A 205 3.57 2.82 -13.18
N ALA A 206 2.49 2.87 -12.39
CA ALA A 206 1.15 2.60 -12.87
C ALA A 206 0.75 3.61 -13.96
N LEU A 207 -0.03 3.17 -14.96
CA LEU A 207 -0.49 4.00 -16.07
C LEU A 207 -1.07 5.34 -15.58
N ILE A 208 -1.88 5.31 -14.54
CA ILE A 208 -2.51 6.49 -13.93
C ILE A 208 -1.45 7.52 -13.49
N SER A 209 -0.42 7.09 -12.77
CA SER A 209 0.66 7.98 -12.30
C SER A 209 1.54 8.48 -13.45
N ILE A 210 1.76 7.66 -14.48
CA ILE A 210 2.48 8.09 -15.69
C ILE A 210 1.66 9.12 -16.48
N ASN A 211 0.34 8.94 -16.61
CA ASN A 211 -0.53 9.92 -17.27
C ASN A 211 -0.52 11.27 -16.52
N ASP A 212 -0.60 11.24 -15.18
CA ASP A 212 -0.52 12.44 -14.36
C ASP A 212 0.85 13.14 -14.49
N LEU A 213 1.94 12.39 -14.44
CA LEU A 213 3.29 12.93 -14.65
C LEU A 213 3.43 13.63 -16.00
N VAL A 214 2.95 13.01 -17.08
CA VAL A 214 3.04 13.59 -18.43
C VAL A 214 2.09 14.78 -18.58
N LYS A 215 0.93 14.77 -17.93
CA LYS A 215 0.02 15.92 -17.90
C LYS A 215 0.65 17.13 -17.21
N THR A 216 1.37 16.93 -16.14
CA THR A 216 1.94 18.02 -15.30
C THR A 216 3.36 18.41 -15.71
N ARG A 217 4.14 17.49 -16.33
CA ARG A 217 5.55 17.68 -16.72
C ARG A 217 5.84 17.17 -18.12
N GLY A 218 4.90 17.34 -19.06
CA GLY A 218 5.02 16.85 -20.43
C GLY A 218 6.03 17.60 -21.32
N ASP A 219 6.65 18.64 -20.82
CA ASP A 219 7.83 19.30 -21.38
C ASP A 219 9.13 18.53 -21.09
N THR A 220 9.14 17.74 -20.01
CA THR A 220 10.30 16.98 -19.53
C THR A 220 10.17 15.48 -19.81
N PHE A 221 8.97 14.92 -19.72
CA PHE A 221 8.71 13.47 -19.81
C PHE A 221 7.68 13.13 -20.88
N GLU A 222 7.79 11.91 -21.38
CA GLU A 222 6.77 11.30 -22.20
C GLU A 222 6.51 9.86 -21.76
N LYS A 223 5.29 9.39 -22.02
CA LYS A 223 4.85 8.04 -21.70
C LYS A 223 5.40 7.05 -22.72
N GLY A 224 5.92 5.92 -22.22
CA GLY A 224 6.21 4.75 -23.04
C GLY A 224 4.98 3.84 -23.19
N PHE A 225 5.24 2.58 -23.50
CA PHE A 225 4.23 1.54 -23.66
C PHE A 225 4.08 0.67 -22.39
N ALA A 226 3.11 -0.25 -22.40
CA ALA A 226 2.89 -1.19 -21.32
C ALA A 226 4.07 -2.16 -21.16
N VAL A 227 4.45 -2.41 -19.89
CA VAL A 227 5.56 -3.31 -19.49
C VAL A 227 5.11 -4.36 -18.47
N SER A 228 3.80 -4.57 -18.34
CA SER A 228 3.17 -5.65 -17.55
C SER A 228 1.83 -6.05 -18.16
N GLY A 229 1.29 -7.17 -17.69
CA GLY A 229 -0.11 -7.51 -17.85
C GLY A 229 -1.02 -6.61 -17.01
N ASP A 230 -2.34 -6.91 -17.02
CA ASP A 230 -3.33 -6.19 -16.23
C ASP A 230 -3.10 -6.35 -14.72
N GLY A 231 -3.73 -5.49 -13.94
CA GLY A 231 -3.67 -5.49 -12.51
C GLY A 231 -4.70 -4.56 -11.89
N PHE A 232 -4.76 -4.55 -10.55
CA PHE A 232 -5.76 -3.81 -9.80
C PHE A 232 -5.12 -3.03 -8.67
N ALA A 233 -5.63 -1.83 -8.41
CA ALA A 233 -5.35 -1.06 -7.20
C ALA A 233 -6.55 -1.20 -6.24
N GLY A 234 -6.25 -1.49 -4.98
CA GLY A 234 -7.23 -1.67 -3.92
C GLY A 234 -6.64 -1.33 -2.56
N TRP A 235 -7.42 -1.38 -1.50
CA TRP A 235 -6.96 -1.12 -0.14
C TRP A 235 -6.59 -2.43 0.56
N PRO A 236 -5.32 -2.59 0.99
CA PRO A 236 -4.89 -3.74 1.78
C PRO A 236 -5.47 -3.68 3.20
N ILE A 237 -6.08 -4.77 3.62
CA ILE A 237 -6.69 -4.97 4.93
C ILE A 237 -6.10 -6.26 5.50
N PRO A 238 -5.66 -6.30 6.78
CA PRO A 238 -5.15 -7.52 7.37
C PRO A 238 -6.14 -8.69 7.23
N LYS A 239 -5.65 -9.89 6.88
CA LYS A 239 -6.51 -11.08 6.67
C LYS A 239 -7.36 -11.45 7.90
N LYS A 240 -6.95 -11.04 9.07
CA LYS A 240 -7.63 -11.27 10.34
C LYS A 240 -8.75 -10.27 10.65
N SER A 241 -9.05 -9.35 9.74
CA SER A 241 -10.08 -8.31 9.88
C SER A 241 -11.19 -8.49 8.82
N PRO A 242 -11.93 -9.62 8.84
CA PRO A 242 -12.95 -9.90 7.83
C PRO A 242 -14.16 -8.98 7.91
N GLU A 243 -14.57 -8.54 9.12
CA GLU A 243 -15.67 -7.60 9.28
C GLU A 243 -15.34 -6.20 8.76
N LEU A 244 -14.06 -5.76 8.92
CA LEU A 244 -13.56 -4.53 8.33
C LEU A 244 -13.56 -4.61 6.80
N LEU A 245 -13.18 -5.76 6.23
CA LEU A 245 -13.25 -5.99 4.79
C LEU A 245 -14.69 -5.88 4.27
N GLU A 246 -15.66 -6.46 4.97
CA GLU A 246 -17.09 -6.38 4.63
C GLU A 246 -17.59 -4.93 4.71
N PHE A 247 -17.25 -4.19 5.78
CA PHE A 247 -17.58 -2.78 5.94
C PHE A 247 -17.06 -1.93 4.76
N LEU A 248 -15.79 -2.13 4.36
CA LEU A 248 -15.17 -1.40 3.25
C LEU A 248 -15.73 -1.83 1.88
N SER A 249 -16.15 -3.08 1.75
CA SER A 249 -16.86 -3.56 0.56
C SER A 249 -18.24 -2.90 0.42
N GLY A 250 -18.96 -2.72 1.54
CA GLY A 250 -20.20 -1.98 1.58
C GLY A 250 -20.02 -0.50 1.22
N PHE A 251 -18.99 0.14 1.75
CA PHE A 251 -18.63 1.52 1.36
C PHE A 251 -18.30 1.61 -0.13
N MET A 252 -17.45 0.71 -0.66
CA MET A 252 -17.10 0.72 -2.07
C MET A 252 -18.33 0.50 -2.97
N LYS A 253 -19.26 -0.36 -2.55
CA LYS A 253 -20.53 -0.54 -3.26
C LYS A 253 -21.33 0.77 -3.32
N GLU A 254 -21.47 1.48 -2.20
CA GLU A 254 -22.21 2.75 -2.13
C GLU A 254 -21.61 3.81 -3.06
N VAL A 255 -20.28 4.00 -3.04
CA VAL A 255 -19.64 5.00 -3.92
C VAL A 255 -19.67 4.61 -5.40
N ARG A 256 -19.77 3.31 -5.72
CA ARG A 256 -19.99 2.83 -7.10
C ARG A 256 -21.44 3.09 -7.54
N ASP A 257 -22.40 2.65 -6.76
CA ASP A 257 -23.83 2.72 -7.10
C ASP A 257 -24.32 4.18 -7.22
N SER A 258 -23.76 5.09 -6.42
CA SER A 258 -24.02 6.53 -6.50
C SER A 258 -23.34 7.23 -7.69
N GLY A 259 -22.46 6.55 -8.41
CA GLY A 259 -21.63 7.15 -9.47
C GLY A 259 -20.45 7.98 -8.95
N ARG A 260 -20.30 8.12 -7.62
CA ARG A 260 -19.22 8.91 -7.00
C ARG A 260 -17.84 8.40 -7.38
N LEU A 261 -17.65 7.06 -7.42
CA LEU A 261 -16.37 6.47 -7.81
C LEU A 261 -15.99 6.86 -9.25
N ALA A 262 -16.92 6.72 -10.20
CA ALA A 262 -16.66 7.09 -11.60
C ALA A 262 -16.31 8.57 -11.74
N ALA A 263 -17.03 9.46 -11.05
CA ALA A 263 -16.75 10.89 -11.06
C ALA A 263 -15.34 11.22 -10.52
N LEU A 264 -14.91 10.54 -9.45
CA LEU A 264 -13.57 10.70 -8.90
C LEU A 264 -12.49 10.14 -9.83
N GLN A 265 -12.73 9.00 -10.46
CA GLN A 265 -11.82 8.42 -11.45
C GLN A 265 -11.63 9.36 -12.65
N GLU A 266 -12.71 9.89 -13.22
CA GLU A 266 -12.64 10.87 -14.32
C GLU A 266 -11.87 12.14 -13.91
N LYS A 267 -12.15 12.66 -12.72
CA LYS A 267 -11.49 13.86 -12.19
C LYS A 267 -9.98 13.68 -12.04
N TRP A 268 -9.58 12.59 -11.37
CA TRP A 268 -8.21 12.38 -10.95
C TRP A 268 -7.37 11.56 -11.93
N PHE A 269 -7.99 10.61 -12.65
CA PHE A 269 -7.29 9.70 -13.55
C PHE A 269 -7.54 10.02 -15.03
N GLY A 270 -8.57 10.84 -15.32
CA GLY A 270 -8.95 11.20 -16.68
C GLY A 270 -9.85 10.16 -17.38
N GLU A 271 -10.18 9.07 -16.70
CA GLU A 271 -11.04 8.00 -17.21
C GLU A 271 -11.70 7.23 -16.06
N ALA A 272 -12.90 6.68 -16.30
CA ALA A 272 -13.58 5.78 -15.39
C ALA A 272 -13.28 4.31 -15.75
N PHE A 273 -13.35 3.41 -14.75
CA PHE A 273 -13.10 1.97 -14.90
C PHE A 273 -14.35 1.14 -14.61
N PRO A 274 -15.33 1.07 -15.52
CA PRO A 274 -16.62 0.42 -15.25
C PRO A 274 -16.52 -1.11 -15.13
N SER A 275 -15.46 -1.71 -15.66
CA SER A 275 -15.27 -3.18 -15.69
C SER A 275 -14.46 -3.73 -14.52
N LEU A 276 -14.16 -2.92 -13.49
CA LEU A 276 -13.44 -3.40 -12.33
C LEU A 276 -14.25 -4.47 -11.56
N PRO A 277 -13.56 -5.47 -10.96
CA PRO A 277 -14.20 -6.41 -10.05
C PRO A 277 -14.98 -5.69 -8.95
N VAL A 278 -16.18 -6.19 -8.65
CA VAL A 278 -17.03 -5.62 -7.59
C VAL A 278 -16.81 -6.29 -6.25
N GLU A 279 -16.18 -7.45 -6.24
CA GLU A 279 -15.89 -8.23 -5.04
C GLU A 279 -14.46 -7.97 -4.53
N PRO A 280 -14.20 -8.17 -3.22
CA PRO A 280 -12.85 -8.14 -2.67
C PRO A 280 -11.95 -9.19 -3.33
N ILE A 281 -10.64 -8.89 -3.43
CA ILE A 281 -9.64 -9.86 -3.90
C ILE A 281 -8.93 -10.44 -2.66
N THR A 282 -9.12 -11.74 -2.42
CA THR A 282 -8.70 -12.39 -1.16
C THR A 282 -7.73 -13.55 -1.36
N SER A 283 -7.53 -14.00 -2.60
CA SER A 283 -6.58 -15.07 -2.92
C SER A 283 -5.78 -14.80 -4.20
N VAL A 284 -4.65 -15.47 -4.33
CA VAL A 284 -3.78 -15.39 -5.52
C VAL A 284 -4.51 -15.97 -6.73
N GLU A 285 -5.21 -17.09 -6.57
CA GLU A 285 -5.95 -17.76 -7.65
C GLU A 285 -7.05 -16.86 -8.21
N GLN A 286 -7.79 -16.17 -7.32
CA GLN A 286 -8.79 -15.18 -7.72
C GLN A 286 -8.15 -14.03 -8.49
N PHE A 287 -7.04 -13.49 -7.98
CA PHE A 287 -6.31 -12.40 -8.64
C PHE A 287 -5.84 -12.81 -10.03
N HIS A 288 -5.20 -13.97 -10.17
CA HIS A 288 -4.72 -14.48 -11.47
C HIS A 288 -5.89 -14.68 -12.46
N SER A 289 -7.01 -15.25 -12.01
CA SER A 289 -8.21 -15.41 -12.84
C SER A 289 -8.76 -14.08 -13.36
N LEU A 290 -8.76 -13.02 -12.49
CA LEU A 290 -9.24 -11.69 -12.84
C LEU A 290 -8.26 -10.92 -13.75
N ALA A 291 -6.97 -11.16 -13.60
CA ALA A 291 -5.90 -10.49 -14.36
C ALA A 291 -5.54 -11.23 -15.68
N GLY A 292 -6.13 -12.40 -15.94
CA GLY A 292 -5.83 -13.20 -17.12
C GLY A 292 -4.42 -13.82 -17.11
N MET A 293 -3.89 -14.14 -15.93
CA MET A 293 -2.55 -14.73 -15.73
C MET A 293 -2.58 -16.24 -15.63
#